data_fec8c62a7b6527e588bf53385742b176
#
_entry.id   fec8c62a7b6527e588bf53385742b176
#
_cell.length_a   1.000
_cell.length_b   1.000
_cell.length_c   1.000
_cell.angle_alpha   90.00
_cell.angle_beta   90.00
_cell.angle_gamma   90.00
#
_symmetry.space_group_name_H-M   'P 1'
#
loop_
_entity.id
_entity.type
_entity.pdbx_description
1 polymer ?
#
loop_
_entity_poly.entity_id
_entity_poly.type
_entity_poly.pdbx_seq_one_letter_code
_entity_poly.pdbx_strand_id
1 'polypeptide(L)'
;MYNFVFWIIIAIILLEFILNRVVSYLNSTWFGKPIPTELEGIYDEEKYTKQQKYSLTNYKFSTVMASINIVISLVALFIGFYGWFDDVLRGVISNEILLSISFLVTLGVISGIIDIPFSYYSTFKIEEDFGFNKSTKKTFWLDQVKEIFISAVLTGILYGAIVLIYDLIPDYFWILAWAVLMFFSLFMSMFYSQLIVPLFNKQTPLEEGELRTAIENFAKSVDFKVTDIYVMDSSKRSTKANAYFTGIGPKKRIVLFDTLIEKLTTEEIVAVLSHEIGHNKHKHIVKSICLSALTSLFMFAIFGYLVSSPELSEAMGGSVPSFHLGMFAFMMLYSPISLILGILTSVLSRKNEYEADAFAAKHGLGEALCSALKKISSEALSNLQPHPAFVFLKYSHPTLLQRIRKIKG
;
A
#
# COMPACT_ATOMS: atom_id res chain seq x y z
N MET A 1 -3.81 23.90 -24.32
CA MET A 1 -3.38 22.51 -24.00
C MET A 1 -1.87 22.43 -23.73
N TYR A 2 -0.97 22.74 -24.67
CA TYR A 2 0.49 22.57 -24.41
C TYR A 2 1.11 23.83 -23.76
N ASN A 3 0.55 24.24 -22.59
CA ASN A 3 1.08 25.34 -21.80
C ASN A 3 2.32 24.90 -20.97
N PHE A 4 2.89 25.82 -20.19
CA PHE A 4 4.07 25.56 -19.36
C PHE A 4 3.82 24.42 -18.33
N VAL A 5 2.62 24.37 -17.72
CA VAL A 5 2.23 23.33 -16.77
C VAL A 5 2.24 21.95 -17.40
N PHE A 6 1.73 21.82 -18.64
CA PHE A 6 1.77 20.55 -19.39
C PHE A 6 3.20 20.00 -19.50
N TRP A 7 4.15 20.86 -19.91
CA TRP A 7 5.54 20.42 -20.08
C TRP A 7 6.23 20.06 -18.76
N ILE A 8 5.88 20.76 -17.68
CA ILE A 8 6.34 20.36 -16.32
C ILE A 8 5.82 18.98 -15.98
N ILE A 9 4.52 18.70 -16.19
CA ILE A 9 3.92 17.39 -15.93
C ILE A 9 4.63 16.29 -16.74
N ILE A 10 4.87 16.52 -18.03
CA ILE A 10 5.61 15.58 -18.89
C ILE A 10 7.01 15.31 -18.32
N ALA A 11 7.74 16.37 -17.95
CA ALA A 11 9.08 16.24 -17.39
C ALA A 11 9.07 15.43 -16.07
N ILE A 12 8.12 15.69 -15.18
CA ILE A 12 7.95 14.96 -13.91
C ILE A 12 7.69 13.47 -14.18
N ILE A 13 6.73 13.13 -15.03
CA ILE A 13 6.38 11.74 -15.37
C ILE A 13 7.60 10.99 -15.92
N LEU A 14 8.35 11.62 -16.83
CA LEU A 14 9.54 11.01 -17.42
C LEU A 14 10.66 10.83 -16.40
N LEU A 15 10.92 11.83 -15.56
CA LEU A 15 11.95 11.76 -14.52
C LEU A 15 11.62 10.68 -13.48
N GLU A 16 10.38 10.59 -13.03
CA GLU A 16 9.96 9.57 -12.10
C GLU A 16 10.04 8.16 -12.72
N PHE A 17 9.62 8.01 -13.97
CA PHE A 17 9.77 6.75 -14.68
C PHE A 17 11.24 6.33 -14.75
N ILE A 18 12.13 7.22 -15.20
CA ILE A 18 13.57 6.94 -15.29
C ILE A 18 14.14 6.57 -13.94
N LEU A 19 13.86 7.36 -12.88
CA LEU A 19 14.33 7.09 -11.53
C LEU A 19 13.90 5.69 -11.05
N ASN A 20 12.62 5.37 -11.22
CA ASN A 20 12.08 4.08 -10.83
C ASN A 20 12.70 2.91 -11.61
N ARG A 21 12.96 3.09 -12.92
CA ARG A 21 13.60 2.06 -13.74
C ARG A 21 15.06 1.87 -13.39
N VAL A 22 15.81 2.96 -13.19
CA VAL A 22 17.22 2.90 -12.76
C VAL A 22 17.36 2.15 -11.43
N VAL A 23 16.54 2.50 -10.44
CA VAL A 23 16.57 1.85 -9.12
C VAL A 23 16.18 0.37 -9.20
N SER A 24 15.17 0.03 -10.00
CA SER A 24 14.76 -1.37 -10.22
C SER A 24 15.84 -2.16 -10.97
N TYR A 25 16.51 -1.55 -11.95
CA TYR A 25 17.63 -2.15 -12.66
C TYR A 25 18.81 -2.40 -11.72
N LEU A 26 19.22 -1.41 -10.91
CA LEU A 26 20.26 -1.59 -9.91
C LEU A 26 19.96 -2.74 -8.95
N ASN A 27 18.69 -2.88 -8.53
CA ASN A 27 18.29 -4.02 -7.71
C ASN A 27 18.42 -5.35 -8.45
N SER A 28 18.07 -5.40 -9.74
CA SER A 28 18.20 -6.63 -10.54
C SER A 28 19.64 -7.07 -10.74
N THR A 29 20.61 -6.15 -10.74
CA THR A 29 22.05 -6.49 -10.81
C THR A 29 22.58 -7.18 -9.56
N TRP A 30 21.80 -7.17 -8.48
CA TRP A 30 22.14 -7.83 -7.22
C TRP A 30 21.53 -9.22 -7.09
N PHE A 31 20.71 -9.65 -8.04
CA PHE A 31 20.22 -11.02 -8.06
C PHE A 31 21.39 -12.00 -8.26
N GLY A 32 21.31 -13.16 -7.58
CA GLY A 32 22.37 -14.18 -7.63
C GLY A 32 23.57 -13.93 -6.72
N LYS A 33 23.61 -12.85 -5.92
CA LYS A 33 24.64 -12.64 -4.92
C LYS A 33 24.61 -13.72 -3.83
N PRO A 34 25.76 -14.16 -3.30
CA PRO A 34 25.81 -15.14 -2.21
C PRO A 34 24.97 -14.70 -1.00
N ILE A 35 24.32 -15.65 -0.35
CA ILE A 35 23.55 -15.38 0.87
C ILE A 35 24.52 -14.97 1.97
N PRO A 36 24.27 -13.86 2.72
CA PRO A 36 25.07 -13.48 3.87
C PRO A 36 25.09 -14.59 4.93
N THR A 37 26.23 -14.71 5.64
CA THR A 37 26.42 -15.75 6.66
C THR A 37 25.35 -15.76 7.74
N GLU A 38 24.85 -14.58 8.15
CA GLU A 38 23.78 -14.45 9.14
C GLU A 38 22.42 -15.00 8.64
N LEU A 39 22.29 -15.15 7.33
CA LEU A 39 21.09 -15.64 6.66
C LEU A 39 21.29 -17.05 6.06
N GLU A 40 22.44 -17.67 6.28
CA GLU A 40 22.66 -19.07 5.87
C GLU A 40 21.60 -19.99 6.46
N GLY A 41 21.21 -21.03 5.70
CA GLY A 41 20.19 -21.99 6.07
C GLY A 41 18.74 -21.52 5.88
N ILE A 42 18.47 -20.27 5.47
CA ILE A 42 17.11 -19.81 5.12
C ILE A 42 16.64 -20.48 3.83
N TYR A 43 17.53 -20.58 2.84
CA TYR A 43 17.31 -21.25 1.57
C TYR A 43 18.34 -22.36 1.40
N ASP A 44 17.89 -23.52 0.97
CA ASP A 44 18.74 -24.48 0.27
C ASP A 44 19.01 -23.98 -1.17
N GLU A 45 19.86 -24.67 -1.91
CA GLU A 45 20.27 -24.28 -3.26
C GLU A 45 19.08 -24.24 -4.24
N GLU A 46 18.17 -25.21 -4.14
CA GLU A 46 16.99 -25.30 -4.99
C GLU A 46 16.03 -24.12 -4.71
N LYS A 47 15.72 -23.88 -3.44
CA LYS A 47 14.82 -22.80 -3.02
C LYS A 47 15.42 -21.42 -3.31
N TYR A 48 16.76 -21.27 -3.18
CA TYR A 48 17.44 -20.04 -3.58
C TYR A 48 17.35 -19.81 -5.08
N THR A 49 17.57 -20.83 -5.89
CA THR A 49 17.40 -20.73 -7.35
C THR A 49 15.95 -20.36 -7.71
N LYS A 50 14.97 -20.96 -7.03
CA LYS A 50 13.55 -20.62 -7.20
C LYS A 50 13.28 -19.16 -6.82
N GLN A 51 13.84 -18.68 -5.71
CA GLN A 51 13.72 -17.28 -5.27
C GLN A 51 14.30 -16.31 -6.31
N GLN A 52 15.47 -16.62 -6.88
CA GLN A 52 16.10 -15.80 -7.93
C GLN A 52 15.23 -15.73 -9.19
N LYS A 53 14.67 -16.87 -9.63
CA LYS A 53 13.72 -16.93 -10.76
C LYS A 53 12.47 -16.09 -10.47
N TYR A 54 11.93 -16.18 -9.26
CA TYR A 54 10.76 -15.39 -8.84
C TYR A 54 11.06 -13.89 -8.89
N SER A 55 12.19 -13.45 -8.32
CA SER A 55 12.61 -12.05 -8.35
C SER A 55 12.80 -11.54 -9.79
N LEU A 56 13.45 -12.32 -10.64
CA LEU A 56 13.68 -11.96 -12.04
C LEU A 56 12.36 -11.89 -12.83
N THR A 57 11.46 -12.83 -12.61
CA THR A 57 10.13 -12.86 -13.26
C THR A 57 9.33 -11.61 -12.88
N ASN A 58 9.28 -11.27 -11.59
CA ASN A 58 8.60 -10.07 -11.10
C ASN A 58 9.26 -8.78 -11.62
N TYR A 59 10.59 -8.72 -11.69
CA TYR A 59 11.31 -7.60 -12.28
C TYR A 59 10.94 -7.39 -13.76
N LYS A 60 10.95 -8.45 -14.57
CA LYS A 60 10.56 -8.38 -15.99
C LYS A 60 9.10 -7.94 -16.14
N PHE A 61 8.20 -8.57 -15.40
CA PHE A 61 6.79 -8.24 -15.43
C PHE A 61 6.53 -6.79 -15.03
N SER A 62 7.09 -6.33 -13.91
CA SER A 62 6.94 -4.94 -13.45
C SER A 62 7.55 -3.93 -14.43
N THR A 63 8.60 -4.31 -15.17
CA THR A 63 9.20 -3.46 -16.21
C THR A 63 8.26 -3.30 -17.40
N VAL A 64 7.66 -4.40 -17.88
CA VAL A 64 6.66 -4.36 -18.97
C VAL A 64 5.46 -3.50 -18.54
N MET A 65 4.93 -3.74 -17.34
CA MET A 65 3.81 -2.96 -16.80
C MET A 65 4.11 -1.46 -16.74
N ALA A 66 5.26 -1.09 -16.18
CA ALA A 66 5.65 0.31 -16.10
C ALA A 66 5.82 0.96 -17.48
N SER A 67 6.33 0.20 -18.46
CA SER A 67 6.50 0.68 -19.85
C SER A 67 5.14 0.89 -20.54
N ILE A 68 4.19 0.00 -20.32
CA ILE A 68 2.83 0.15 -20.85
C ILE A 68 2.15 1.35 -20.20
N ASN A 69 2.22 1.48 -18.87
CA ASN A 69 1.55 2.56 -18.14
C ASN A 69 2.09 3.94 -18.51
N ILE A 70 3.42 4.09 -18.70
CA ILE A 70 3.95 5.40 -19.14
C ILE A 70 3.50 5.73 -20.56
N VAL A 71 3.46 4.75 -21.46
CA VAL A 71 2.98 4.98 -22.83
C VAL A 71 1.51 5.40 -22.82
N ILE A 72 0.64 4.71 -22.07
CA ILE A 72 -0.77 5.07 -21.93
C ILE A 72 -0.90 6.50 -21.37
N SER A 73 -0.17 6.82 -20.29
CA SER A 73 -0.22 8.14 -19.66
C SER A 73 0.23 9.26 -20.60
N LEU A 74 1.34 9.06 -21.31
CA LEU A 74 1.84 10.06 -22.28
C LEU A 74 0.89 10.21 -23.46
N VAL A 75 0.40 9.11 -24.02
CA VAL A 75 -0.58 9.16 -25.12
C VAL A 75 -1.82 9.91 -24.68
N ALA A 76 -2.40 9.56 -23.51
CA ALA A 76 -3.59 10.24 -22.99
C ALA A 76 -3.38 11.75 -22.81
N LEU A 77 -2.22 12.17 -22.32
CA LEU A 77 -1.87 13.59 -22.20
C LEU A 77 -1.70 14.26 -23.57
N PHE A 78 -0.94 13.67 -24.50
CA PHE A 78 -0.66 14.29 -25.80
C PHE A 78 -1.89 14.39 -26.71
N ILE A 79 -2.82 13.44 -26.64
CA ILE A 79 -4.07 13.52 -27.41
C ILE A 79 -5.16 14.36 -26.72
N GLY A 80 -4.89 14.87 -25.49
CA GLY A 80 -5.87 15.64 -24.71
C GLY A 80 -7.05 14.80 -24.22
N PHE A 81 -6.84 13.52 -23.95
CA PHE A 81 -7.88 12.57 -23.57
C PHE A 81 -8.74 13.06 -22.38
N TYR A 82 -8.11 13.66 -21.37
CA TYR A 82 -8.83 14.11 -20.18
C TYR A 82 -9.78 15.27 -20.47
N GLY A 83 -9.35 16.26 -21.27
CA GLY A 83 -10.22 17.35 -21.69
C GLY A 83 -11.33 16.87 -22.63
N TRP A 84 -10.99 16.00 -23.61
CA TRP A 84 -12.00 15.40 -24.47
C TRP A 84 -13.05 14.63 -23.65
N PHE A 85 -12.64 13.88 -22.64
CA PHE A 85 -13.54 13.12 -21.79
C PHE A 85 -14.43 14.04 -20.92
N ASP A 86 -13.88 15.16 -20.42
CA ASP A 86 -14.66 16.20 -19.74
C ASP A 86 -15.73 16.77 -20.69
N ASP A 87 -15.37 17.13 -21.92
CA ASP A 87 -16.31 17.67 -22.93
C ASP A 87 -17.43 16.68 -23.26
N VAL A 88 -17.11 15.37 -23.37
CA VAL A 88 -18.12 14.31 -23.58
C VAL A 88 -19.09 14.23 -22.41
N LEU A 89 -18.60 14.27 -21.18
CA LEU A 89 -19.46 14.23 -19.99
C LEU A 89 -20.31 15.50 -19.85
N ARG A 90 -19.77 16.69 -20.18
CA ARG A 90 -20.52 17.95 -20.21
C ARG A 90 -21.65 17.95 -21.21
N GLY A 91 -21.52 17.22 -22.31
CA GLY A 91 -22.60 17.01 -23.27
C GLY A 91 -23.82 16.26 -22.72
N VAL A 92 -23.69 15.56 -21.61
CA VAL A 92 -24.74 14.71 -21.01
C VAL A 92 -25.09 15.12 -19.58
N ILE A 93 -24.15 15.70 -18.83
CA ILE A 93 -24.29 16.04 -17.41
C ILE A 93 -24.10 17.54 -17.23
N SER A 94 -25.17 18.27 -16.92
CA SER A 94 -25.13 19.70 -16.67
C SER A 94 -24.76 20.11 -15.24
N ASN A 95 -24.88 19.20 -14.28
CA ASN A 95 -24.51 19.44 -12.89
C ASN A 95 -23.01 19.21 -12.68
N GLU A 96 -22.24 20.24 -12.32
CA GLU A 96 -20.77 20.22 -12.18
C GLU A 96 -20.30 19.22 -11.09
N ILE A 97 -21.07 19.03 -10.03
CA ILE A 97 -20.73 18.07 -8.96
C ILE A 97 -20.85 16.65 -9.50
N LEU A 98 -21.98 16.32 -10.14
CA LEU A 98 -22.19 15.00 -10.74
C LEU A 98 -21.20 14.72 -11.87
N LEU A 99 -20.87 15.74 -12.69
CA LEU A 99 -19.87 15.64 -13.74
C LEU A 99 -18.51 15.28 -13.15
N SER A 100 -18.05 16.01 -12.13
CA SER A 100 -16.77 15.76 -11.47
C SER A 100 -16.69 14.37 -10.85
N ILE A 101 -17.75 13.92 -10.17
CA ILE A 101 -17.83 12.56 -9.61
C ILE A 101 -17.79 11.52 -10.72
N SER A 102 -18.60 11.71 -11.78
CA SER A 102 -18.67 10.78 -12.92
C SER A 102 -17.34 10.67 -13.63
N PHE A 103 -16.62 11.81 -13.82
CA PHE A 103 -15.29 11.84 -14.41
C PHE A 103 -14.32 10.93 -13.65
N LEU A 104 -14.16 11.16 -12.34
CA LEU A 104 -13.20 10.43 -11.53
C LEU A 104 -13.57 8.94 -11.36
N VAL A 105 -14.84 8.65 -11.08
CA VAL A 105 -15.31 7.27 -10.91
C VAL A 105 -15.16 6.48 -12.20
N THR A 106 -15.52 7.06 -13.34
CA THR A 106 -15.40 6.38 -14.64
C THR A 106 -13.94 6.13 -15.00
N LEU A 107 -13.03 7.10 -14.80
CA LEU A 107 -11.60 6.89 -15.00
C LEU A 107 -11.05 5.79 -14.07
N GLY A 108 -11.48 5.75 -12.82
CA GLY A 108 -11.11 4.70 -11.89
C GLY A 108 -11.58 3.32 -12.34
N VAL A 109 -12.81 3.21 -12.83
CA VAL A 109 -13.35 1.95 -13.38
C VAL A 109 -12.59 1.52 -14.63
N ILE A 110 -12.33 2.45 -15.57
CA ILE A 110 -11.54 2.17 -16.78
C ILE A 110 -10.13 1.66 -16.39
N SER A 111 -9.46 2.34 -15.48
CA SER A 111 -8.15 1.91 -14.98
C SER A 111 -8.20 0.51 -14.38
N GLY A 112 -9.19 0.25 -13.51
CA GLY A 112 -9.41 -1.07 -12.92
C GLY A 112 -9.61 -2.17 -13.97
N ILE A 113 -10.38 -1.90 -15.02
CA ILE A 113 -10.60 -2.84 -16.13
C ILE A 113 -9.30 -3.09 -16.91
N ILE A 114 -8.50 -2.05 -17.16
CA ILE A 114 -7.20 -2.16 -17.85
C ILE A 114 -6.22 -3.01 -17.01
N ASP A 115 -6.30 -2.94 -15.69
CA ASP A 115 -5.43 -3.69 -14.79
C ASP A 115 -5.80 -5.18 -14.66
N ILE A 116 -7.04 -5.58 -14.98
CA ILE A 116 -7.51 -6.98 -14.84
C ILE A 116 -6.63 -8.00 -15.58
N PRO A 117 -6.27 -7.83 -16.87
CA PRO A 117 -5.42 -8.80 -17.58
C PRO A 117 -4.07 -9.01 -16.91
N PHE A 118 -3.49 -7.96 -16.35
CA PHE A 118 -2.20 -8.00 -15.67
C PHE A 118 -2.30 -8.68 -14.31
N SER A 119 -3.34 -8.37 -13.54
CA SER A 119 -3.64 -9.05 -12.28
C SER A 119 -3.92 -10.54 -12.51
N TYR A 120 -4.64 -10.88 -13.58
CA TYR A 120 -4.88 -12.27 -13.96
C TYR A 120 -3.58 -13.01 -14.29
N TYR A 121 -2.70 -12.39 -15.11
CA TYR A 121 -1.40 -12.98 -15.44
C TYR A 121 -0.52 -13.13 -14.19
N SER A 122 -0.46 -12.11 -13.35
CA SER A 122 0.28 -12.17 -12.07
C SER A 122 -0.21 -13.33 -11.20
N THR A 123 -1.53 -13.46 -11.02
CA THR A 123 -2.13 -14.48 -10.14
C THR A 123 -2.00 -15.90 -10.71
N PHE A 124 -2.44 -16.12 -11.97
CA PHE A 124 -2.57 -17.45 -12.55
C PHE A 124 -1.36 -17.89 -13.38
N LYS A 125 -0.35 -17.04 -13.54
CA LYS A 125 0.91 -17.44 -14.16
C LYS A 125 2.07 -17.27 -13.19
N ILE A 126 2.30 -16.07 -12.66
CA ILE A 126 3.47 -15.85 -11.81
C ILE A 126 3.26 -16.51 -10.44
N GLU A 127 2.26 -16.12 -9.67
CA GLU A 127 2.05 -16.65 -8.32
C GLU A 127 1.75 -18.17 -8.33
N GLU A 128 1.09 -18.67 -9.38
CA GLU A 128 0.82 -20.11 -9.55
C GLU A 128 2.08 -20.91 -9.88
N ASP A 129 2.92 -20.47 -10.82
CA ASP A 129 4.18 -21.15 -11.19
C ASP A 129 5.14 -21.26 -9.98
N PHE A 130 5.07 -20.31 -9.05
CA PHE A 130 5.88 -20.31 -7.82
C PHE A 130 5.19 -20.95 -6.62
N GLY A 131 3.95 -21.40 -6.76
CA GLY A 131 3.20 -22.15 -5.73
C GLY A 131 2.49 -21.27 -4.69
N PHE A 132 2.32 -19.99 -4.97
CA PHE A 132 1.65 -19.06 -4.05
C PHE A 132 0.16 -18.95 -4.27
N ASN A 133 -0.33 -19.09 -5.53
CA ASN A 133 -1.74 -18.96 -5.82
C ASN A 133 -2.55 -20.14 -5.29
N LYS A 134 -3.64 -19.82 -4.57
CA LYS A 134 -4.70 -20.74 -4.14
C LYS A 134 -6.08 -20.28 -4.61
N SER A 135 -6.15 -19.10 -5.24
CA SER A 135 -7.41 -18.55 -5.75
C SER A 135 -7.94 -19.37 -6.92
N THR A 136 -9.22 -19.65 -6.91
CA THR A 136 -9.91 -20.16 -8.10
C THR A 136 -10.21 -19.01 -9.06
N LYS A 137 -10.38 -19.32 -10.37
CA LYS A 137 -10.82 -18.31 -11.35
C LYS A 137 -12.11 -17.63 -10.94
N LYS A 138 -13.07 -18.38 -10.35
CA LYS A 138 -14.33 -17.83 -9.84
C LYS A 138 -14.08 -16.82 -8.71
N THR A 139 -13.23 -17.16 -7.75
CA THR A 139 -12.87 -16.25 -6.65
C THR A 139 -12.23 -14.98 -7.20
N PHE A 140 -11.28 -15.10 -8.12
CA PHE A 140 -10.62 -13.96 -8.76
C PHE A 140 -11.63 -13.00 -9.40
N TRP A 141 -12.51 -13.48 -10.28
CA TRP A 141 -13.46 -12.62 -10.97
C TRP A 141 -14.47 -11.96 -10.02
N LEU A 142 -14.92 -12.69 -9.00
CA LEU A 142 -15.81 -12.11 -7.97
C LEU A 142 -15.08 -11.02 -7.16
N ASP A 143 -13.80 -11.22 -6.86
CA ASP A 143 -13.01 -10.24 -6.13
C ASP A 143 -12.77 -8.98 -7.00
N GLN A 144 -12.46 -9.12 -8.31
CA GLN A 144 -12.33 -7.97 -9.22
C GLN A 144 -13.60 -7.12 -9.27
N VAL A 145 -14.76 -7.76 -9.39
CA VAL A 145 -16.06 -7.03 -9.41
C VAL A 145 -16.28 -6.30 -8.08
N LYS A 146 -16.03 -6.97 -6.95
CA LYS A 146 -16.16 -6.34 -5.62
C LYS A 146 -15.21 -5.16 -5.45
N GLU A 147 -13.95 -5.33 -5.83
CA GLU A 147 -12.92 -4.28 -5.71
C GLU A 147 -13.30 -3.05 -6.52
N ILE A 148 -13.70 -3.21 -7.78
CA ILE A 148 -14.12 -2.10 -8.64
C ILE A 148 -15.36 -1.43 -8.04
N PHE A 149 -16.36 -2.21 -7.63
CA PHE A 149 -17.60 -1.66 -7.06
C PHE A 149 -17.35 -0.89 -5.76
N ILE A 150 -16.62 -1.50 -4.80
CA ILE A 150 -16.31 -0.88 -3.51
C ILE A 150 -15.48 0.39 -3.72
N SER A 151 -14.46 0.32 -4.58
CA SER A 151 -13.62 1.48 -4.91
C SER A 151 -14.44 2.61 -5.54
N ALA A 152 -15.33 2.30 -6.48
CA ALA A 152 -16.21 3.30 -7.10
C ALA A 152 -17.14 3.97 -6.08
N VAL A 153 -17.75 3.18 -5.17
CA VAL A 153 -18.65 3.70 -4.13
C VAL A 153 -17.88 4.58 -3.13
N LEU A 154 -16.74 4.09 -2.59
CA LEU A 154 -15.97 4.84 -1.62
C LEU A 154 -15.38 6.12 -2.22
N THR A 155 -14.86 6.04 -3.46
CA THR A 155 -14.37 7.20 -4.20
C THR A 155 -15.51 8.20 -4.46
N GLY A 156 -16.66 7.73 -4.93
CA GLY A 156 -17.81 8.57 -5.20
C GLY A 156 -18.28 9.33 -3.95
N ILE A 157 -18.36 8.66 -2.80
CA ILE A 157 -18.75 9.27 -1.52
C ILE A 157 -17.72 10.30 -1.06
N LEU A 158 -16.44 9.90 -0.97
CA LEU A 158 -15.38 10.78 -0.47
C LEU A 158 -15.14 11.97 -1.39
N TYR A 159 -14.99 11.70 -2.68
CA TYR A 159 -14.76 12.73 -3.67
C TYR A 159 -15.97 13.65 -3.84
N GLY A 160 -17.18 13.08 -3.83
CA GLY A 160 -18.42 13.85 -3.87
C GLY A 160 -18.55 14.83 -2.70
N ALA A 161 -18.17 14.41 -1.49
CA ALA A 161 -18.12 15.32 -0.33
C ALA A 161 -17.10 16.45 -0.53
N ILE A 162 -15.93 16.14 -1.10
CA ILE A 162 -14.89 17.14 -1.38
C ILE A 162 -15.36 18.16 -2.43
N VAL A 163 -15.95 17.70 -3.53
CA VAL A 163 -16.45 18.58 -4.60
C VAL A 163 -17.61 19.43 -4.12
N LEU A 164 -18.51 18.86 -3.31
CA LEU A 164 -19.62 19.61 -2.70
C LEU A 164 -19.10 20.75 -1.80
N ILE A 165 -18.06 20.48 -1.00
CA ILE A 165 -17.42 21.51 -0.16
C ILE A 165 -16.77 22.60 -1.04
N TYR A 166 -16.13 22.23 -2.13
CA TYR A 166 -15.54 23.19 -3.05
C TYR A 166 -16.58 24.12 -3.68
N ASP A 167 -17.74 23.58 -4.05
CA ASP A 167 -18.83 24.33 -4.65
C ASP A 167 -19.51 25.27 -3.63
N LEU A 168 -19.76 24.80 -2.40
CA LEU A 168 -20.50 25.55 -1.38
C LEU A 168 -19.64 26.54 -0.59
N ILE A 169 -18.37 26.21 -0.32
CA ILE A 169 -17.50 26.96 0.61
C ILE A 169 -16.07 27.05 0.03
N PRO A 170 -15.88 27.71 -1.12
CA PRO A 170 -14.60 27.70 -1.83
C PRO A 170 -13.44 28.29 -1.02
N ASP A 171 -13.66 29.33 -0.21
CA ASP A 171 -12.62 30.01 0.57
C ASP A 171 -11.97 29.11 1.65
N TYR A 172 -12.75 28.20 2.23
CA TYR A 172 -12.28 27.27 3.26
C TYR A 172 -12.21 25.81 2.76
N PHE A 173 -12.37 25.61 1.46
CA PHE A 173 -12.40 24.30 0.83
C PHE A 173 -11.26 23.41 1.29
N TRP A 174 -10.04 23.89 1.22
CA TRP A 174 -8.84 23.10 1.46
C TRP A 174 -8.77 22.50 2.87
N ILE A 175 -9.17 23.26 3.90
CA ILE A 175 -9.14 22.78 5.28
C ILE A 175 -10.33 21.85 5.58
N LEU A 176 -11.50 22.12 5.00
CA LEU A 176 -12.68 21.27 5.17
C LEU A 176 -12.51 19.94 4.43
N ALA A 177 -11.98 19.96 3.20
CA ALA A 177 -11.65 18.77 2.45
C ALA A 177 -10.58 17.91 3.16
N TRP A 178 -9.57 18.57 3.73
CA TRP A 178 -8.60 17.90 4.60
C TRP A 178 -9.26 17.23 5.81
N ALA A 179 -10.16 17.94 6.51
CA ALA A 179 -10.86 17.38 7.66
C ALA A 179 -11.72 16.17 7.29
N VAL A 180 -12.42 16.20 6.15
CA VAL A 180 -13.18 15.06 5.62
C VAL A 180 -12.26 13.89 5.30
N LEU A 181 -11.13 14.13 4.62
CA LEU A 181 -10.15 13.09 4.34
C LEU A 181 -9.59 12.47 5.63
N MET A 182 -9.26 13.29 6.62
CA MET A 182 -8.74 12.81 7.91
C MET A 182 -9.76 11.97 8.66
N PHE A 183 -11.02 12.45 8.72
CA PHE A 183 -12.11 11.69 9.31
C PHE A 183 -12.32 10.34 8.62
N PHE A 184 -12.36 10.34 7.29
CA PHE A 184 -12.48 9.11 6.49
C PHE A 184 -11.30 8.15 6.74
N SER A 185 -10.07 8.66 6.75
CA SER A 185 -8.87 7.86 7.01
C SER A 185 -8.86 7.23 8.40
N LEU A 186 -9.25 7.99 9.43
CA LEU A 186 -9.40 7.48 10.79
C LEU A 186 -10.51 6.43 10.88
N PHE A 187 -11.66 6.71 10.26
CA PHE A 187 -12.77 5.76 10.20
C PHE A 187 -12.33 4.44 9.53
N MET A 188 -11.69 4.52 8.38
CA MET A 188 -11.18 3.32 7.69
C MET A 188 -10.11 2.61 8.51
N SER A 189 -9.18 3.31 9.13
CA SER A 189 -8.17 2.69 10.01
C SER A 189 -8.79 1.92 11.18
N MET A 190 -9.91 2.39 11.71
CA MET A 190 -10.62 1.71 12.81
C MET A 190 -11.50 0.54 12.37
N PHE A 191 -12.15 0.67 11.22
CA PHE A 191 -13.24 -0.23 10.83
C PHE A 191 -12.96 -1.07 9.58
N TYR A 192 -11.85 -0.86 8.86
CA TYR A 192 -11.49 -1.58 7.63
C TYR A 192 -11.57 -3.11 7.80
N SER A 193 -10.96 -3.63 8.87
CA SER A 193 -10.95 -5.06 9.17
C SER A 193 -12.35 -5.62 9.52
N GLN A 194 -13.28 -4.77 9.88
CA GLN A 194 -14.65 -5.18 10.26
C GLN A 194 -15.65 -5.01 9.10
N LEU A 195 -15.42 -4.04 8.21
CA LEU A 195 -16.36 -3.68 7.15
C LEU A 195 -15.89 -4.21 5.78
N ILE A 196 -14.62 -4.05 5.45
CA ILE A 196 -14.11 -4.35 4.11
C ILE A 196 -13.55 -5.77 4.03
N VAL A 197 -12.69 -6.17 4.99
CA VAL A 197 -12.06 -7.50 4.96
C VAL A 197 -13.08 -8.64 4.90
N PRO A 198 -14.22 -8.62 5.62
CA PRO A 198 -15.20 -9.71 5.58
C PRO A 198 -15.90 -9.89 4.23
N LEU A 199 -15.85 -8.89 3.36
CA LEU A 199 -16.36 -9.00 1.99
C LEU A 199 -15.52 -9.95 1.12
N PHE A 200 -14.26 -10.15 1.51
CA PHE A 200 -13.28 -10.98 0.81
C PHE A 200 -12.92 -12.25 1.60
N ASN A 201 -12.57 -12.11 2.87
CA ASN A 201 -12.07 -13.18 3.73
C ASN A 201 -12.94 -13.34 4.98
N LYS A 202 -13.19 -14.59 5.37
CA LYS A 202 -13.86 -14.89 6.63
C LYS A 202 -12.89 -14.66 7.78
N GLN A 203 -13.36 -14.03 8.86
CA GLN A 203 -12.67 -13.90 10.13
C GLN A 203 -13.45 -14.65 11.20
N THR A 204 -12.79 -15.55 11.92
CA THR A 204 -13.35 -16.29 13.06
C THR A 204 -12.54 -16.03 14.32
N PRO A 205 -13.16 -15.93 15.49
CA PRO A 205 -12.40 -15.85 16.73
C PRO A 205 -11.40 -17.02 16.85
N LEU A 206 -10.19 -16.73 17.36
CA LEU A 206 -9.22 -17.77 17.67
C LEU A 206 -9.80 -18.66 18.78
N GLU A 207 -9.82 -19.97 18.54
CA GLU A 207 -10.33 -20.96 19.49
C GLU A 207 -9.49 -20.98 20.76
N GLU A 208 -10.12 -21.42 21.87
CA GLU A 208 -9.40 -21.66 23.15
C GLU A 208 -8.35 -22.75 22.93
N GLY A 209 -7.15 -22.53 23.46
CA GLY A 209 -6.04 -23.47 23.31
C GLY A 209 -4.70 -22.87 23.71
N GLU A 210 -3.65 -23.63 23.45
CA GLU A 210 -2.27 -23.27 23.84
C GLU A 210 -1.86 -21.90 23.23
N LEU A 211 -2.10 -21.70 21.95
CA LEU A 211 -1.72 -20.45 21.25
C LEU A 211 -2.44 -19.24 21.86
N ARG A 212 -3.76 -19.33 22.06
CA ARG A 212 -4.52 -18.23 22.65
C ARG A 212 -4.06 -17.91 24.06
N THR A 213 -3.86 -18.93 24.87
CA THR A 213 -3.35 -18.78 26.24
C THR A 213 -1.96 -18.15 26.28
N ALA A 214 -1.07 -18.55 25.38
CA ALA A 214 0.28 -17.99 25.28
C ALA A 214 0.22 -16.49 24.89
N ILE A 215 -0.61 -16.12 23.92
CA ILE A 215 -0.80 -14.71 23.49
C ILE A 215 -1.36 -13.87 24.64
N GLU A 216 -2.39 -14.35 25.32
CA GLU A 216 -3.02 -13.63 26.44
C GLU A 216 -2.07 -13.48 27.64
N ASN A 217 -1.29 -14.50 27.96
CA ASN A 217 -0.28 -14.46 29.04
C ASN A 217 0.83 -13.44 28.70
N PHE A 218 1.35 -13.46 27.48
CA PHE A 218 2.33 -12.47 27.06
C PHE A 218 1.75 -11.05 27.11
N ALA A 219 0.57 -10.83 26.57
CA ALA A 219 -0.07 -9.53 26.60
C ALA A 219 -0.28 -9.01 28.04
N LYS A 220 -0.70 -9.86 28.97
CA LYS A 220 -0.81 -9.53 30.40
C LYS A 220 0.55 -9.17 31.00
N SER A 221 1.62 -9.91 30.67
CA SER A 221 2.97 -9.65 31.21
C SER A 221 3.53 -8.27 30.83
N VAL A 222 3.06 -7.70 29.72
CA VAL A 222 3.46 -6.38 29.23
C VAL A 222 2.38 -5.31 29.43
N ASP A 223 1.37 -5.57 30.26
CA ASP A 223 0.22 -4.68 30.50
C ASP A 223 -0.40 -4.16 29.19
N PHE A 224 -0.73 -5.12 28.32
CA PHE A 224 -1.40 -4.85 27.04
C PHE A 224 -2.77 -5.54 27.02
N LYS A 225 -3.84 -4.75 26.86
CA LYS A 225 -5.19 -5.29 26.75
C LYS A 225 -5.44 -5.78 25.32
N VAL A 226 -5.54 -7.09 25.16
CA VAL A 226 -6.04 -7.74 23.94
C VAL A 226 -7.56 -7.87 24.08
N THR A 227 -8.31 -7.27 23.15
CA THR A 227 -9.78 -7.37 23.19
C THR A 227 -10.24 -8.62 22.43
N ASP A 228 -9.71 -8.81 21.23
CA ASP A 228 -10.14 -9.85 20.31
C ASP A 228 -8.96 -10.39 19.47
N ILE A 229 -8.89 -11.70 19.33
CA ILE A 229 -7.95 -12.38 18.43
C ILE A 229 -8.77 -13.14 17.39
N TYR A 230 -8.50 -12.85 16.10
CA TYR A 230 -9.19 -13.48 14.98
C TYR A 230 -8.23 -14.27 14.11
N VAL A 231 -8.74 -15.30 13.49
CA VAL A 231 -8.08 -16.05 12.40
C VAL A 231 -8.78 -15.71 11.11
N MET A 232 -8.00 -15.37 10.07
CA MET A 232 -8.49 -15.07 8.73
C MET A 232 -8.15 -16.20 7.77
N ASP A 233 -9.11 -16.63 6.94
CA ASP A 233 -8.97 -17.67 5.92
C ASP A 233 -8.14 -17.21 4.70
N SER A 234 -6.90 -16.83 4.95
CA SER A 234 -5.98 -16.34 3.90
C SER A 234 -5.55 -17.44 2.93
N SER A 235 -5.49 -18.69 3.40
CA SER A 235 -5.17 -19.90 2.61
C SER A 235 -6.09 -20.11 1.40
N LYS A 236 -7.28 -19.52 1.41
CA LYS A 236 -8.22 -19.50 0.27
C LYS A 236 -7.65 -18.82 -0.97
N ARG A 237 -6.69 -17.89 -0.80
CA ARG A 237 -6.13 -17.07 -1.88
C ARG A 237 -4.63 -17.23 -2.06
N SER A 238 -3.90 -17.40 -0.98
CA SER A 238 -2.44 -17.42 -1.03
C SER A 238 -1.86 -18.30 0.06
N THR A 239 -0.66 -18.84 -0.18
CA THR A 239 0.13 -19.53 0.85
C THR A 239 0.98 -18.58 1.68
N LYS A 240 1.01 -17.28 1.34
CA LYS A 240 1.84 -16.28 2.06
C LYS A 240 1.29 -16.04 3.45
N ALA A 241 2.17 -16.07 4.44
CA ALA A 241 1.84 -15.88 5.85
C ALA A 241 1.90 -14.39 6.23
N ASN A 242 0.96 -13.95 7.07
CA ASN A 242 0.95 -12.60 7.64
C ASN A 242 0.15 -12.55 8.96
N ALA A 243 0.33 -11.46 9.70
CA ALA A 243 -0.51 -11.05 10.81
C ALA A 243 -0.57 -9.53 10.83
N TYR A 244 -1.64 -8.95 11.39
CA TYR A 244 -1.72 -7.50 11.55
C TYR A 244 -2.56 -7.10 12.75
N PHE A 245 -2.25 -5.91 13.28
CA PHE A 245 -3.08 -5.22 14.25
C PHE A 245 -3.98 -4.21 13.55
N THR A 246 -5.20 -4.07 14.04
CA THR A 246 -6.15 -3.06 13.61
C THR A 246 -6.90 -2.44 14.78
N GLY A 247 -7.43 -1.24 14.58
CA GLY A 247 -8.15 -0.51 15.59
C GLY A 247 -7.29 0.40 16.46
N ILE A 248 -7.92 1.41 17.03
CA ILE A 248 -7.30 2.42 17.89
C ILE A 248 -7.97 2.37 19.27
N GLY A 249 -7.18 2.62 20.34
CA GLY A 249 -7.69 2.66 21.70
C GLY A 249 -8.20 1.28 22.20
N PRO A 250 -9.41 1.19 22.76
CA PRO A 250 -9.94 -0.04 23.34
C PRO A 250 -10.45 -1.07 22.31
N LYS A 251 -10.59 -0.68 21.04
CA LYS A 251 -11.10 -1.56 19.96
C LYS A 251 -9.97 -2.19 19.14
N LYS A 252 -8.90 -2.63 19.82
CA LYS A 252 -7.76 -3.28 19.18
C LYS A 252 -8.07 -4.74 18.88
N ARG A 253 -7.77 -5.15 17.66
CA ARG A 253 -7.88 -6.54 17.20
C ARG A 253 -6.56 -7.04 16.67
N ILE A 254 -6.27 -8.30 16.97
CA ILE A 254 -5.20 -9.08 16.35
C ILE A 254 -5.87 -9.96 15.29
N VAL A 255 -5.33 -9.94 14.08
CA VAL A 255 -5.77 -10.84 13.02
C VAL A 255 -4.57 -11.67 12.57
N LEU A 256 -4.64 -12.96 12.80
CA LEU A 256 -3.66 -13.96 12.38
C LEU A 256 -4.16 -14.61 11.07
N PHE A 257 -3.28 -14.78 10.10
CA PHE A 257 -3.60 -15.59 8.94
C PHE A 257 -3.51 -17.07 9.31
N ASP A 258 -4.44 -17.88 8.84
CA ASP A 258 -4.39 -19.34 9.01
C ASP A 258 -3.05 -19.92 8.51
N THR A 259 -2.54 -19.39 7.40
CA THR A 259 -1.22 -19.74 6.84
C THR A 259 -0.04 -19.38 7.76
N LEU A 260 -0.16 -18.40 8.65
CA LEU A 260 0.85 -18.07 9.63
C LEU A 260 0.85 -19.10 10.78
N ILE A 261 -0.35 -19.45 11.26
CA ILE A 261 -0.53 -20.43 12.35
C ILE A 261 0.00 -21.81 11.94
N GLU A 262 -0.18 -22.19 10.67
CA GLU A 262 0.33 -23.46 10.15
C GLU A 262 1.86 -23.54 10.08
N LYS A 263 2.54 -22.40 9.90
CA LYS A 263 3.98 -22.37 9.61
C LYS A 263 4.86 -22.04 10.80
N LEU A 264 4.34 -21.34 11.78
CA LEU A 264 5.09 -20.87 12.94
C LEU A 264 4.71 -21.66 14.20
N THR A 265 5.68 -21.82 15.09
CA THR A 265 5.42 -22.35 16.45
C THR A 265 4.67 -21.30 17.28
N THR A 266 4.04 -21.74 18.37
CA THR A 266 3.38 -20.84 19.32
C THR A 266 4.32 -19.72 19.81
N GLU A 267 5.57 -20.05 20.13
CA GLU A 267 6.57 -19.09 20.59
C GLU A 267 6.93 -18.06 19.50
N GLU A 268 7.09 -18.50 18.25
CA GLU A 268 7.34 -17.63 17.10
C GLU A 268 6.18 -16.67 16.83
N ILE A 269 4.93 -17.15 16.95
CA ILE A 269 3.73 -16.29 16.81
C ILE A 269 3.69 -15.26 17.94
N VAL A 270 3.98 -15.66 19.17
CA VAL A 270 4.05 -14.73 20.30
C VAL A 270 5.16 -13.70 20.10
N ALA A 271 6.30 -14.08 19.51
CA ALA A 271 7.38 -13.14 19.18
C ALA A 271 6.96 -12.12 18.11
N VAL A 272 6.28 -12.55 17.05
CA VAL A 272 5.71 -11.63 16.05
C VAL A 272 4.69 -10.69 16.70
N LEU A 273 3.82 -11.18 17.55
CA LEU A 273 2.86 -10.36 18.28
C LEU A 273 3.51 -9.41 19.29
N SER A 274 4.61 -9.83 19.91
CA SER A 274 5.41 -8.95 20.78
C SER A 274 5.97 -7.75 19.99
N HIS A 275 6.48 -7.98 18.79
CA HIS A 275 6.89 -6.90 17.88
C HIS A 275 5.74 -5.95 17.59
N GLU A 276 4.56 -6.48 17.24
CA GLU A 276 3.36 -5.66 16.98
C GLU A 276 2.92 -4.87 18.22
N ILE A 277 2.96 -5.47 19.40
CA ILE A 277 2.70 -4.77 20.67
C ILE A 277 3.74 -3.67 20.90
N GLY A 278 4.99 -3.89 20.51
CA GLY A 278 6.05 -2.89 20.51
C GLY A 278 5.67 -1.64 19.73
N HIS A 279 5.13 -1.78 18.51
CA HIS A 279 4.61 -0.66 17.74
C HIS A 279 3.55 0.15 18.51
N ASN A 280 2.68 -0.55 19.23
CA ASN A 280 1.63 0.10 20.00
C ASN A 280 2.18 0.81 21.25
N LYS A 281 3.06 0.17 22.00
CA LYS A 281 3.69 0.73 23.22
C LYS A 281 4.50 1.99 22.89
N HIS A 282 5.19 2.02 21.75
CA HIS A 282 5.93 3.18 21.26
C HIS A 282 5.06 4.22 20.53
N LYS A 283 3.73 4.00 20.47
CA LYS A 283 2.73 4.88 19.83
C LYS A 283 3.05 5.17 18.35
N HIS A 284 3.63 4.22 17.62
CA HIS A 284 4.03 4.41 16.22
C HIS A 284 2.84 4.76 15.33
N ILE A 285 1.68 4.13 15.55
CA ILE A 285 0.44 4.43 14.81
C ILE A 285 0.03 5.89 15.02
N VAL A 286 0.07 6.38 16.25
CA VAL A 286 -0.30 7.79 16.55
C VAL A 286 0.68 8.75 15.88
N LYS A 287 1.99 8.50 15.99
CA LYS A 287 3.02 9.30 15.30
C LYS A 287 2.80 9.34 13.78
N SER A 288 2.48 8.19 13.17
CA SER A 288 2.19 8.08 11.74
C SER A 288 0.93 8.85 11.35
N ILE A 289 -0.13 8.79 12.16
CA ILE A 289 -1.37 9.56 11.92
C ILE A 289 -1.08 11.06 11.99
N CYS A 290 -0.35 11.54 13.01
CA CYS A 290 0.02 12.94 13.12
C CYS A 290 0.86 13.42 11.93
N LEU A 291 1.83 12.62 11.50
CA LEU A 291 2.65 12.95 10.33
C LEU A 291 1.81 12.98 9.05
N SER A 292 0.93 12.00 8.84
CA SER A 292 0.00 11.97 7.71
C SER A 292 -0.96 13.15 7.72
N ALA A 293 -1.44 13.55 8.89
CA ALA A 293 -2.29 14.72 9.05
C ALA A 293 -1.56 16.02 8.62
N LEU A 294 -0.32 16.20 9.06
CA LEU A 294 0.49 17.37 8.70
C LEU A 294 0.85 17.39 7.22
N THR A 295 1.29 16.27 6.66
CA THR A 295 1.67 16.20 5.24
C THR A 295 0.46 16.37 4.31
N SER A 296 -0.69 15.79 4.66
CA SER A 296 -1.92 16.00 3.88
C SER A 296 -2.49 17.41 4.06
N LEU A 297 -2.39 18.03 5.24
CA LEU A 297 -2.77 19.43 5.42
C LEU A 297 -1.95 20.35 4.51
N PHE A 298 -0.64 20.13 4.46
CA PHE A 298 0.25 20.87 3.56
C PHE A 298 -0.13 20.65 2.08
N MET A 299 -0.42 19.42 1.69
CA MET A 299 -0.90 19.09 0.34
C MET A 299 -2.19 19.85 0.00
N PHE A 300 -3.19 19.80 0.90
CA PHE A 300 -4.46 20.48 0.66
C PHE A 300 -4.33 22.01 0.64
N ALA A 301 -3.43 22.58 1.45
CA ALA A 301 -3.16 24.02 1.41
C ALA A 301 -2.59 24.46 0.04
N ILE A 302 -1.64 23.72 -0.52
CA ILE A 302 -1.11 23.98 -1.88
C ILE A 302 -2.21 23.75 -2.92
N PHE A 303 -2.96 22.66 -2.80
CA PHE A 303 -4.05 22.36 -3.72
C PHE A 303 -5.12 23.45 -3.72
N GLY A 304 -5.54 23.89 -2.52
CA GLY A 304 -6.54 24.97 -2.40
C GLY A 304 -6.10 26.28 -3.07
N TYR A 305 -4.80 26.58 -3.02
CA TYR A 305 -4.25 27.75 -3.72
C TYR A 305 -4.23 27.59 -5.25
N LEU A 306 -3.97 26.39 -5.75
CA LEU A 306 -3.76 26.12 -7.17
C LEU A 306 -5.02 25.66 -7.92
N VAL A 307 -6.00 25.05 -7.25
CA VAL A 307 -7.12 24.33 -7.88
C VAL A 307 -7.95 25.17 -8.84
N SER A 308 -8.05 26.47 -8.58
CA SER A 308 -8.80 27.40 -9.43
C SER A 308 -8.01 27.97 -10.61
N SER A 309 -6.72 27.59 -10.74
CA SER A 309 -5.88 28.06 -11.86
C SER A 309 -6.33 27.44 -13.18
N PRO A 310 -6.73 28.25 -14.19
CA PRO A 310 -7.15 27.73 -15.51
C PRO A 310 -6.07 26.87 -16.17
N GLU A 311 -4.79 27.22 -15.94
CA GLU A 311 -3.62 26.56 -16.54
C GLU A 311 -3.55 25.07 -16.21
N LEU A 312 -4.09 24.65 -15.04
CA LEU A 312 -4.15 23.24 -14.66
C LEU A 312 -5.13 22.47 -15.55
N SER A 313 -6.33 23.00 -15.74
CA SER A 313 -7.33 22.38 -16.62
C SER A 313 -6.90 22.40 -18.08
N GLU A 314 -6.33 23.50 -18.56
CA GLU A 314 -5.76 23.62 -19.93
C GLU A 314 -4.65 22.59 -20.17
N ALA A 315 -3.78 22.35 -19.17
CA ALA A 315 -2.72 21.35 -19.28
C ALA A 315 -3.28 19.93 -19.49
N MET A 316 -4.48 19.66 -18.98
CA MET A 316 -5.19 18.38 -19.19
C MET A 316 -5.99 18.36 -20.50
N GLY A 317 -5.97 19.43 -21.29
CA GLY A 317 -6.74 19.59 -22.54
C GLY A 317 -8.16 20.10 -22.32
N GLY A 318 -8.50 20.57 -21.11
CA GLY A 318 -9.82 21.10 -20.80
C GLY A 318 -10.10 22.42 -21.52
N SER A 319 -11.32 22.56 -22.01
CA SER A 319 -11.85 23.77 -22.64
C SER A 319 -12.39 24.78 -21.61
N VAL A 320 -12.76 24.29 -20.42
CA VAL A 320 -13.30 25.04 -19.29
C VAL A 320 -12.52 24.69 -18.02
N PRO A 321 -12.20 25.67 -17.15
CA PRO A 321 -11.62 25.40 -15.85
C PRO A 321 -12.54 24.49 -15.04
N SER A 322 -12.03 23.33 -14.63
CA SER A 322 -12.79 22.29 -13.97
C SER A 322 -12.05 21.76 -12.73
N PHE A 323 -12.76 21.58 -11.63
CA PHE A 323 -12.18 21.07 -10.39
C PHE A 323 -11.45 19.72 -10.58
N HIS A 324 -12.06 18.77 -11.27
CA HIS A 324 -11.50 17.43 -11.49
C HIS A 324 -10.27 17.45 -12.40
N LEU A 325 -10.24 18.28 -13.46
CA LEU A 325 -9.05 18.45 -14.30
C LEU A 325 -7.92 19.12 -13.53
N GLY A 326 -8.24 20.19 -12.78
CA GLY A 326 -7.29 20.87 -11.90
C GLY A 326 -6.69 19.93 -10.85
N MET A 327 -7.52 19.10 -10.22
CA MET A 327 -7.07 18.09 -9.26
C MET A 327 -6.15 17.06 -9.94
N PHE A 328 -6.50 16.59 -11.12
CA PHE A 328 -5.70 15.59 -11.84
C PHE A 328 -4.32 16.14 -12.20
N ALA A 329 -4.26 17.36 -12.73
CA ALA A 329 -3.01 18.06 -13.02
C ALA A 329 -2.19 18.30 -11.75
N PHE A 330 -2.85 18.75 -10.66
CA PHE A 330 -2.19 18.96 -9.37
C PHE A 330 -1.57 17.67 -8.82
N MET A 331 -2.27 16.54 -8.86
CA MET A 331 -1.73 15.27 -8.39
C MET A 331 -0.44 14.89 -9.11
N MET A 332 -0.37 15.11 -10.43
CA MET A 332 0.86 14.88 -11.22
C MET A 332 1.98 15.85 -10.83
N LEU A 333 1.67 17.13 -10.63
CA LEU A 333 2.65 18.13 -10.18
C LEU A 333 3.16 17.90 -8.76
N TYR A 334 2.31 17.36 -7.89
CA TYR A 334 2.65 17.11 -6.49
C TYR A 334 3.49 15.82 -6.30
N SER A 335 3.57 14.96 -7.31
CA SER A 335 4.21 13.66 -7.18
C SER A 335 5.70 13.71 -6.75
N PRO A 336 6.55 14.66 -7.16
CA PRO A 336 7.91 14.77 -6.64
C PRO A 336 7.97 15.11 -5.15
N ILE A 337 7.06 15.97 -4.68
CA ILE A 337 6.96 16.31 -3.26
C ILE A 337 6.51 15.08 -2.47
N SER A 338 5.53 14.36 -2.99
CA SER A 338 5.06 13.09 -2.42
C SER A 338 6.17 12.04 -2.35
N LEU A 339 7.03 11.95 -3.36
CA LEU A 339 8.19 11.05 -3.37
C LEU A 339 9.17 11.40 -2.24
N ILE A 340 9.51 12.67 -2.07
CA ILE A 340 10.41 13.12 -0.99
C ILE A 340 9.81 12.83 0.39
N LEU A 341 8.54 13.17 0.59
CA LEU A 341 7.82 12.88 1.84
C LEU A 341 7.73 11.37 2.09
N GLY A 342 7.51 10.57 1.05
CA GLY A 342 7.51 9.11 1.11
C GLY A 342 8.86 8.52 1.55
N ILE A 343 9.98 9.07 1.11
CA ILE A 343 11.32 8.67 1.57
C ILE A 343 11.49 9.00 3.05
N LEU A 344 11.13 10.22 3.47
CA LEU A 344 11.23 10.63 4.88
C LEU A 344 10.37 9.76 5.80
N THR A 345 9.13 9.48 5.41
CA THR A 345 8.24 8.58 6.17
C THR A 345 8.78 7.16 6.22
N SER A 346 9.38 6.66 5.13
CA SER A 346 10.00 5.32 5.10
C SER A 346 11.23 5.24 6.01
N VAL A 347 12.03 6.29 6.12
CA VAL A 347 13.15 6.35 7.08
C VAL A 347 12.65 6.24 8.51
N LEU A 348 11.59 7.01 8.85
CA LEU A 348 10.96 6.93 10.17
C LEU A 348 10.31 5.56 10.44
N SER A 349 9.66 4.98 9.45
CA SER A 349 9.08 3.64 9.54
C SER A 349 10.15 2.59 9.85
N ARG A 350 11.28 2.59 9.14
CA ARG A 350 12.40 1.68 9.43
C ARG A 350 12.97 1.85 10.85
N LYS A 351 13.00 3.06 11.38
CA LYS A 351 13.38 3.30 12.78
C LYS A 351 12.36 2.67 13.73
N ASN A 352 11.08 2.85 13.47
CA ASN A 352 9.99 2.28 14.27
C ASN A 352 10.06 0.74 14.31
N GLU A 353 10.45 0.10 13.19
CA GLU A 353 10.66 -1.35 13.13
C GLU A 353 11.76 -1.81 14.09
N TYR A 354 12.90 -1.11 14.12
CA TYR A 354 13.95 -1.44 15.07
C TYR A 354 13.53 -1.25 16.52
N GLU A 355 12.72 -0.25 16.84
CA GLU A 355 12.17 -0.04 18.18
C GLU A 355 11.22 -1.19 18.58
N ALA A 356 10.41 -1.68 17.64
CA ALA A 356 9.52 -2.82 17.85
C ALA A 356 10.28 -4.15 17.99
N ASP A 357 11.32 -4.37 17.16
CA ASP A 357 12.22 -5.52 17.29
C ASP A 357 12.95 -5.54 18.65
N ALA A 358 13.45 -4.38 19.08
CA ALA A 358 14.10 -4.24 20.38
C ALA A 358 13.14 -4.50 21.54
N PHE A 359 11.84 -4.15 21.40
CA PHE A 359 10.82 -4.49 22.38
C PHE A 359 10.68 -6.00 22.53
N ALA A 360 10.56 -6.75 21.44
CA ALA A 360 10.47 -8.20 21.47
C ALA A 360 11.74 -8.83 22.07
N ALA A 361 12.92 -8.37 21.67
CA ALA A 361 14.19 -8.83 22.20
C ALA A 361 14.34 -8.60 23.71
N LYS A 362 13.92 -7.43 24.21
CA LYS A 362 13.92 -7.07 25.63
C LYS A 362 13.06 -8.02 26.48
N HIS A 363 12.00 -8.60 25.91
CA HIS A 363 11.12 -9.54 26.58
C HIS A 363 11.52 -11.01 26.35
N GLY A 364 12.76 -11.27 25.91
CA GLY A 364 13.31 -12.61 25.75
C GLY A 364 12.87 -13.33 24.46
N LEU A 365 12.18 -12.65 23.55
CA LEU A 365 11.63 -13.22 22.31
C LEU A 365 12.49 -12.93 21.06
N GLY A 366 13.71 -12.40 21.22
CA GLY A 366 14.56 -12.02 20.09
C GLY A 366 14.91 -13.17 19.17
N GLU A 367 15.33 -14.33 19.70
CA GLU A 367 15.65 -15.52 18.89
C GLU A 367 14.43 -16.10 18.21
N ALA A 368 13.28 -16.17 18.90
CA ALA A 368 12.02 -16.62 18.32
C ALA A 368 11.55 -15.68 17.21
N LEU A 369 11.72 -14.34 17.37
CA LEU A 369 11.42 -13.36 16.33
C LEU A 369 12.34 -13.54 15.13
N CYS A 370 13.65 -13.73 15.33
CA CYS A 370 14.59 -14.00 14.24
C CYS A 370 14.19 -15.28 13.48
N SER A 371 13.79 -16.34 14.19
CA SER A 371 13.32 -17.59 13.58
C SER A 371 12.06 -17.37 12.77
N ALA A 372 11.05 -16.70 13.32
CA ALA A 372 9.80 -16.36 12.65
C ALA A 372 10.06 -15.54 11.36
N LEU A 373 10.86 -14.49 11.45
CA LEU A 373 11.21 -13.63 10.30
C LEU A 373 11.93 -14.40 9.20
N LYS A 374 12.84 -15.32 9.56
CA LYS A 374 13.51 -16.20 8.59
C LYS A 374 12.51 -17.11 7.89
N LYS A 375 11.61 -17.77 8.63
CA LYS A 375 10.59 -18.65 8.07
C LYS A 375 9.63 -17.88 7.15
N ILE A 376 9.08 -16.76 7.59
CA ILE A 376 8.18 -15.91 6.77
C ILE A 376 8.88 -15.46 5.49
N SER A 377 10.13 -15.01 5.57
CA SER A 377 10.90 -14.57 4.40
C SER A 377 11.20 -15.72 3.45
N SER A 378 11.50 -16.90 3.96
CA SER A 378 11.74 -18.11 3.17
C SER A 378 10.47 -18.55 2.44
N GLU A 379 9.34 -18.57 3.13
CA GLU A 379 8.07 -18.95 2.54
C GLU A 379 7.53 -17.94 1.52
N ALA A 380 7.89 -16.68 1.63
CA ALA A 380 7.53 -15.64 0.68
C ALA A 380 8.53 -15.49 -0.51
N LEU A 381 9.58 -16.33 -0.58
CA LEU A 381 10.69 -16.18 -1.53
C LEU A 381 11.24 -14.75 -1.56
N SER A 382 11.47 -14.16 -0.37
CA SER A 382 11.92 -12.78 -0.24
C SER A 382 13.34 -12.60 -0.75
N ASN A 383 13.63 -11.43 -1.37
CA ASN A 383 14.99 -11.08 -1.73
C ASN A 383 15.80 -10.75 -0.47
N LEU A 384 16.81 -11.56 -0.16
CA LEU A 384 17.64 -11.43 1.04
C LEU A 384 18.70 -10.31 0.93
N GLN A 385 19.05 -9.92 -0.30
CA GLN A 385 20.05 -8.90 -0.58
C GLN A 385 19.58 -7.88 -1.63
N PRO A 386 18.58 -7.06 -1.33
CA PRO A 386 18.19 -5.99 -2.23
C PRO A 386 19.29 -4.90 -2.27
N HIS A 387 19.41 -4.24 -3.44
CA HIS A 387 20.36 -3.15 -3.62
C HIS A 387 20.06 -1.97 -2.64
N PRO A 388 21.06 -1.34 -1.99
CA PRO A 388 20.83 -0.28 -0.99
C PRO A 388 19.98 0.90 -1.50
N ALA A 389 20.17 1.35 -2.74
CA ALA A 389 19.34 2.40 -3.32
C ALA A 389 17.89 1.98 -3.45
N PHE A 390 17.63 0.70 -3.76
CA PHE A 390 16.28 0.16 -3.82
C PHE A 390 15.64 0.11 -2.44
N VAL A 391 16.38 -0.32 -1.42
CA VAL A 391 15.92 -0.30 -0.02
C VAL A 391 15.62 1.13 0.43
N PHE A 392 16.50 2.08 0.13
CA PHE A 392 16.33 3.49 0.51
C PHE A 392 15.04 4.09 -0.05
N LEU A 393 14.75 3.86 -1.35
CA LEU A 393 13.61 4.46 -2.07
C LEU A 393 12.30 3.69 -1.93
N LYS A 394 12.35 2.35 -1.74
CA LYS A 394 11.15 1.50 -1.86
C LYS A 394 10.74 0.78 -0.59
N TYR A 395 11.64 0.62 0.38
CA TYR A 395 11.36 -0.18 1.57
C TYR A 395 10.90 0.69 2.73
N SER A 396 9.70 0.44 3.23
CA SER A 396 9.21 0.96 4.51
C SER A 396 9.73 0.20 5.73
N HIS A 397 10.21 -1.04 5.52
CA HIS A 397 10.81 -1.90 6.56
C HIS A 397 12.29 -2.11 6.28
N PRO A 398 13.14 -2.32 7.32
CA PRO A 398 14.51 -2.74 7.12
C PRO A 398 14.56 -4.14 6.47
N THR A 399 15.65 -4.45 5.79
CA THR A 399 15.85 -5.81 5.26
C THR A 399 15.93 -6.83 6.39
N LEU A 400 15.64 -8.10 6.08
CA LEU A 400 15.77 -9.19 7.04
C LEU A 400 17.15 -9.20 7.70
N LEU A 401 18.23 -9.03 6.91
CA LEU A 401 19.60 -8.97 7.40
C LEU A 401 19.80 -7.84 8.41
N GLN A 402 19.28 -6.64 8.11
CA GLN A 402 19.39 -5.49 9.01
C GLN A 402 18.65 -5.71 10.32
N ARG A 403 17.44 -6.32 10.26
CA ARG A 403 16.66 -6.65 11.46
C ARG A 403 17.38 -7.67 12.32
N ILE A 404 17.83 -8.79 11.75
CA ILE A 404 18.54 -9.85 12.49
C ILE A 404 19.81 -9.31 13.15
N ARG A 405 20.63 -8.52 12.43
CA ARG A 405 21.81 -7.88 13.01
C ARG A 405 21.46 -6.99 14.19
N LYS A 406 20.35 -6.24 14.09
CA LYS A 406 19.96 -5.32 15.15
C LYS A 406 19.34 -6.02 16.36
N ILE A 407 18.68 -7.17 16.18
CA ILE A 407 18.12 -7.99 17.28
C ILE A 407 19.24 -8.69 18.04
N LYS A 408 20.29 -9.15 17.34
CA LYS A 408 21.39 -9.92 17.93
C LYS A 408 22.47 -9.05 18.59
N GLY A 409 22.46 -7.74 18.39
CA GLY A 409 23.44 -6.77 18.88
C GLY A 409 24.39 -6.36 17.80
#